data_e38150f5a45601e800e3dd8ed91c0a0a
#
_entry.id   e38150f5a45601e800e3dd8ed91c0a0a
#
_cell.length_a   1.000
_cell.length_b   1.000
_cell.length_c   1.000
_cell.angle_alpha   90.00
_cell.angle_beta   90.00
_cell.angle_gamma   90.00
#
_symmetry.space_group_name_H-M   'P 1'
#
loop_
_entity.id
_entity.type
_entity.pdbx_description
1 polymer ?
#
loop_
_entity_poly.entity_id
_entity_poly.type
_entity_poly.pdbx_seq_one_letter_code
_entity_poly.pdbx_strand_id
1 'polypeptide(L)'
;MPQLKNGDLFPRLQPRTVGGGTLTLPDAFAGSFGVVLIYRGAWCPFCAAQLADFASHKAELDGLGVKLAALSVDDEPTTAAFIAKHNVQFPVGYGANADAVAAAVGAFTNDSPRHLQPTAFTLTPNGEILAAVYSTSATGRLVAKDLIGFVSYVKSRLATQAA
;
A
#
# COMPACT_ATOMS: atom_id res chain seq x y z
N MET A 1 2.23 -7.66 18.06
CA MET A 1 2.96 -8.32 16.95
C MET A 1 4.14 -7.46 16.52
N PRO A 2 5.26 -8.07 16.21
CA PRO A 2 6.41 -7.28 15.76
C PRO A 2 6.13 -6.66 14.39
N GLN A 3 6.63 -5.46 14.20
CA GLN A 3 6.57 -4.79 12.91
C GLN A 3 7.52 -5.47 11.92
N LEU A 4 7.13 -5.48 10.67
CA LEU A 4 7.95 -6.04 9.60
C LEU A 4 9.10 -5.09 9.28
N LYS A 5 10.23 -5.66 8.88
CA LYS A 5 11.43 -4.90 8.53
C LYS A 5 12.01 -5.35 7.20
N ASN A 6 12.98 -4.62 6.72
CA ASN A 6 13.65 -4.91 5.46
C ASN A 6 14.18 -6.35 5.44
N GLY A 7 13.90 -7.06 4.36
CA GLY A 7 14.26 -8.45 4.16
C GLY A 7 13.20 -9.45 4.62
N ASP A 8 12.22 -9.04 5.43
CA ASP A 8 11.10 -9.93 5.78
C ASP A 8 10.23 -10.15 4.55
N LEU A 9 9.64 -11.33 4.43
CA LEU A 9 8.64 -11.59 3.40
C LEU A 9 7.31 -10.94 3.79
N PHE A 10 6.68 -10.28 2.82
CA PHE A 10 5.37 -9.71 3.04
C PHE A 10 4.33 -10.83 3.21
N PRO A 11 3.52 -10.79 4.27
CA PRO A 11 2.54 -11.86 4.54
C PRO A 11 1.43 -11.87 3.50
N ARG A 12 0.80 -13.03 3.34
CA ARG A 12 -0.33 -13.17 2.42
C ARG A 12 -1.54 -12.42 2.95
N LEU A 13 -2.02 -11.45 2.19
CA LEU A 13 -3.27 -10.74 2.43
C LEU A 13 -4.17 -10.91 1.21
N GLN A 14 -5.47 -11.09 1.44
CA GLN A 14 -6.43 -11.34 0.37
C GLN A 14 -7.66 -10.44 0.49
N PRO A 15 -7.51 -9.10 0.40
CA PRO A 15 -8.65 -8.20 0.45
C PRO A 15 -9.53 -8.38 -0.80
N ARG A 16 -10.85 -8.24 -0.61
CA ARG A 16 -11.78 -8.11 -1.73
C ARG A 16 -11.66 -6.74 -2.34
N THR A 17 -11.75 -6.66 -3.67
CA THR A 17 -11.63 -5.41 -4.40
C THR A 17 -12.99 -4.97 -4.95
N VAL A 18 -13.14 -3.65 -5.11
CA VAL A 18 -14.33 -3.04 -5.70
C VAL A 18 -14.50 -3.55 -7.14
N GLY A 19 -15.72 -3.92 -7.50
CA GLY A 19 -16.02 -4.48 -8.82
C GLY A 19 -15.93 -6.00 -8.88
N GLY A 20 -15.68 -6.65 -7.75
CA GLY A 20 -15.58 -8.11 -7.61
C GLY A 20 -14.13 -8.59 -7.63
N GLY A 21 -13.96 -9.82 -7.15
CA GLY A 21 -12.66 -10.46 -7.11
C GLY A 21 -11.90 -10.24 -5.80
N THR A 22 -10.78 -10.90 -5.73
CA THR A 22 -9.88 -10.88 -4.57
C THR A 22 -8.48 -10.55 -5.04
N LEU A 23 -7.85 -9.60 -4.36
CA LEU A 23 -6.44 -9.27 -4.59
C LEU A 23 -5.60 -10.12 -3.66
N THR A 24 -4.72 -10.94 -4.22
CA THR A 24 -3.79 -11.75 -3.42
C THR A 24 -2.44 -11.06 -3.36
N LEU A 25 -2.08 -10.55 -2.20
CA LEU A 25 -0.76 -9.92 -1.95
C LEU A 25 0.17 -10.90 -1.26
N PRO A 26 1.46 -10.91 -1.57
CA PRO A 26 2.15 -10.10 -2.58
C PRO A 26 2.12 -10.67 -4.00
N ASP A 27 1.46 -11.79 -4.23
CA ASP A 27 1.48 -12.51 -5.51
C ASP A 27 1.08 -11.65 -6.70
N ALA A 28 0.12 -10.71 -6.50
CA ALA A 28 -0.33 -9.80 -7.55
C ALA A 28 0.80 -8.89 -8.08
N PHE A 29 1.89 -8.75 -7.34
CA PHE A 29 3.06 -7.95 -7.71
C PHE A 29 4.24 -8.79 -8.22
N ALA A 30 4.10 -10.11 -8.29
CA ALA A 30 5.21 -11.00 -8.63
C ALA A 30 5.94 -10.55 -9.90
N GLY A 31 7.26 -10.44 -9.80
CA GLY A 31 8.10 -9.95 -10.90
C GLY A 31 8.19 -8.43 -11.02
N SER A 32 7.48 -7.67 -10.18
CA SER A 32 7.51 -6.20 -10.17
C SER A 32 7.76 -5.68 -8.76
N PHE A 33 8.33 -4.49 -8.65
CA PHE A 33 8.28 -3.76 -7.37
C PHE A 33 6.82 -3.48 -7.03
N GLY A 34 6.50 -3.49 -5.75
CA GLY A 34 5.13 -3.28 -5.30
C GLY A 34 5.05 -2.30 -4.16
N VAL A 35 3.92 -1.63 -4.06
CA VAL A 35 3.60 -0.75 -2.93
C VAL A 35 2.24 -1.12 -2.40
N VAL A 36 2.17 -1.35 -1.10
CA VAL A 36 0.91 -1.58 -0.39
C VAL A 36 0.66 -0.38 0.51
N LEU A 37 -0.47 0.30 0.31
CA LEU A 37 -0.90 1.45 1.10
C LEU A 37 -2.07 1.04 1.98
N ILE A 38 -1.84 0.95 3.27
CA ILE A 38 -2.91 0.73 4.26
C ILE A 38 -3.31 2.10 4.79
N TYR A 39 -4.59 2.43 4.67
CA TYR A 39 -5.08 3.76 5.05
C TYR A 39 -6.24 3.67 6.04
N ARG A 40 -6.52 4.79 6.70
CA ARG A 40 -7.48 4.86 7.81
C ARG A 40 -8.92 4.71 7.33
N GLY A 41 -9.26 5.36 6.23
CA GLY A 41 -10.60 5.36 5.66
C GLY A 41 -10.83 6.58 4.77
N ALA A 42 -11.93 6.54 4.00
CA ALA A 42 -12.31 7.64 3.09
C ALA A 42 -12.56 8.96 3.82
N TRP A 43 -12.91 8.90 5.11
CA TRP A 43 -13.17 10.08 5.95
C TRP A 43 -11.91 10.86 6.31
N CYS A 44 -10.73 10.30 6.10
CA CYS A 44 -9.45 10.89 6.49
C CYS A 44 -8.88 11.72 5.34
N PRO A 45 -8.75 13.06 5.48
CA PRO A 45 -8.24 13.90 4.40
C PRO A 45 -6.77 13.62 4.04
N PHE A 46 -5.97 13.19 5.01
CA PHE A 46 -4.56 12.82 4.76
C PHE A 46 -4.46 11.51 3.97
N CYS A 47 -5.40 10.59 4.16
CA CYS A 47 -5.50 9.38 3.35
C CYS A 47 -5.91 9.69 1.92
N ALA A 48 -6.90 10.58 1.76
CA ALA A 48 -7.34 11.05 0.45
C ALA A 48 -6.18 11.71 -0.31
N ALA A 49 -5.42 12.57 0.35
CA ALA A 49 -4.25 13.22 -0.25
C ALA A 49 -3.19 12.22 -0.67
N GLN A 50 -2.92 11.19 0.14
CA GLN A 50 -1.93 10.16 -0.18
C GLN A 50 -2.34 9.32 -1.39
N LEU A 51 -3.59 8.83 -1.43
CA LEU A 51 -4.03 8.02 -2.56
C LEU A 51 -4.11 8.86 -3.85
N ALA A 52 -4.55 10.10 -3.76
CA ALA A 52 -4.56 11.02 -4.90
C ALA A 52 -3.13 11.32 -5.42
N ASP A 53 -2.17 11.44 -4.52
CA ASP A 53 -0.75 11.62 -4.86
C ASP A 53 -0.23 10.41 -5.68
N PHE A 54 -0.44 9.20 -5.20
CA PHE A 54 -0.05 7.99 -5.93
C PHE A 54 -0.82 7.85 -7.25
N ALA A 55 -2.10 8.17 -7.26
CA ALA A 55 -2.92 8.13 -8.48
C ALA A 55 -2.38 9.09 -9.55
N SER A 56 -1.96 10.30 -9.16
CA SER A 56 -1.41 11.29 -10.09
C SER A 56 -0.04 10.90 -10.65
N HIS A 57 0.69 10.03 -9.97
CA HIS A 57 2.02 9.53 -10.40
C HIS A 57 1.96 8.13 -11.01
N LYS A 58 0.77 7.59 -11.25
CA LYS A 58 0.63 6.20 -11.70
C LYS A 58 1.38 5.91 -12.99
N ALA A 59 1.30 6.80 -13.98
CA ALA A 59 2.01 6.61 -15.26
C ALA A 59 3.52 6.51 -15.05
N GLU A 60 4.08 7.36 -14.21
CA GLU A 60 5.52 7.34 -13.88
C GLU A 60 5.91 6.07 -13.13
N LEU A 61 5.07 5.63 -12.19
CA LEU A 61 5.27 4.40 -11.44
C LEU A 61 5.16 3.16 -12.34
N ASP A 62 4.20 3.14 -13.26
CA ASP A 62 4.10 2.08 -14.28
C ASP A 62 5.36 2.01 -15.12
N GLY A 63 5.90 3.17 -15.52
CA GLY A 63 7.17 3.26 -16.27
C GLY A 63 8.37 2.71 -15.50
N LEU A 64 8.34 2.77 -14.17
CA LEU A 64 9.36 2.19 -13.30
C LEU A 64 9.14 0.72 -12.99
N GLY A 65 8.03 0.13 -13.42
CA GLY A 65 7.67 -1.24 -13.11
C GLY A 65 7.19 -1.42 -11.67
N VAL A 66 6.53 -0.41 -11.11
CA VAL A 66 5.98 -0.43 -9.76
C VAL A 66 4.47 -0.65 -9.82
N LYS A 67 3.98 -1.67 -9.15
CA LYS A 67 2.55 -1.94 -8.98
C LYS A 67 2.06 -1.44 -7.64
N LEU A 68 0.82 -0.96 -7.60
CA LEU A 68 0.22 -0.35 -6.42
C LEU A 68 -1.02 -1.12 -5.99
N ALA A 69 -1.25 -1.16 -4.70
CA ALA A 69 -2.52 -1.58 -4.09
C ALA A 69 -2.73 -0.81 -2.79
N ALA A 70 -3.99 -0.61 -2.45
CA ALA A 70 -4.35 -0.01 -1.16
C ALA A 70 -5.45 -0.84 -0.51
N LEU A 71 -5.64 -0.68 0.80
CA LEU A 71 -6.75 -1.31 1.52
C LEU A 71 -7.10 -0.56 2.80
N SER A 72 -8.35 -0.65 3.18
CA SER A 72 -8.88 -0.13 4.46
C SER A 72 -10.01 -1.01 4.96
N VAL A 73 -10.54 -0.65 6.13
CA VAL A 73 -11.70 -1.34 6.72
C VAL A 73 -13.05 -0.85 6.16
N ASP A 74 -13.05 0.20 5.34
CA ASP A 74 -14.26 0.75 4.74
C ASP A 74 -15.05 -0.32 3.97
N ASP A 75 -16.35 -0.15 3.89
CA ASP A 75 -17.20 -1.03 3.09
C ASP A 75 -17.03 -0.77 1.58
N GLU A 76 -17.62 -1.63 0.76
CA GLU A 76 -17.48 -1.55 -0.69
C GLU A 76 -18.05 -0.26 -1.27
N PRO A 77 -19.29 0.19 -0.92
CA PRO A 77 -19.82 1.44 -1.47
C PRO A 77 -18.97 2.67 -1.14
N THR A 78 -18.49 2.76 0.09
CA THR A 78 -17.61 3.85 0.54
C THR A 78 -16.29 3.85 -0.23
N THR A 79 -15.69 2.69 -0.41
CA THR A 79 -14.44 2.51 -1.15
C THR A 79 -14.64 2.83 -2.62
N ALA A 80 -15.74 2.40 -3.24
CA ALA A 80 -16.05 2.70 -4.64
C ALA A 80 -16.18 4.22 -4.89
N ALA A 81 -16.87 4.92 -4.00
CA ALA A 81 -17.01 6.38 -4.08
C ALA A 81 -15.66 7.09 -3.91
N PHE A 82 -14.82 6.61 -3.02
CA PHE A 82 -13.48 7.12 -2.78
C PHE A 82 -12.57 6.97 -4.01
N ILE A 83 -12.60 5.79 -4.63
CA ILE A 83 -11.85 5.51 -5.88
C ILE A 83 -12.27 6.48 -6.98
N ALA A 84 -13.58 6.66 -7.17
CA ALA A 84 -14.12 7.55 -8.21
C ALA A 84 -13.72 9.00 -7.96
N LYS A 85 -13.88 9.47 -6.72
CA LYS A 85 -13.58 10.84 -6.32
C LYS A 85 -12.12 11.22 -6.52
N HIS A 86 -11.20 10.31 -6.26
CA HIS A 86 -9.76 10.57 -6.31
C HIS A 86 -9.07 9.98 -7.54
N ASN A 87 -9.85 9.48 -8.51
CA ASN A 87 -9.36 8.91 -9.76
C ASN A 87 -8.28 7.83 -9.53
N VAL A 88 -8.53 6.93 -8.59
CA VAL A 88 -7.61 5.86 -8.26
C VAL A 88 -7.74 4.75 -9.31
N GLN A 89 -6.64 4.42 -10.00
CA GLN A 89 -6.60 3.44 -11.09
C GLN A 89 -5.77 2.21 -10.74
N PHE A 90 -5.61 1.94 -9.47
CA PHE A 90 -4.99 0.71 -8.97
C PHE A 90 -5.95 0.02 -8.00
N PRO A 91 -5.76 -1.28 -7.73
CA PRO A 91 -6.68 -2.03 -6.87
C PRO A 91 -6.76 -1.46 -5.46
N VAL A 92 -7.98 -1.33 -4.95
CA VAL A 92 -8.24 -0.91 -3.57
C VAL A 92 -9.13 -1.96 -2.91
N GLY A 93 -8.60 -2.56 -1.85
CA GLY A 93 -9.33 -3.53 -1.04
C GLY A 93 -10.27 -2.85 -0.04
N TYR A 94 -11.40 -3.48 0.21
CA TYR A 94 -12.41 -3.01 1.16
C TYR A 94 -12.71 -4.09 2.22
N GLY A 95 -13.36 -3.67 3.28
CA GLY A 95 -13.84 -4.58 4.31
C GLY A 95 -12.76 -5.34 5.05
N ALA A 96 -11.54 -4.81 5.11
CA ALA A 96 -10.46 -5.49 5.81
C ALA A 96 -10.77 -5.58 7.31
N ASN A 97 -10.40 -6.71 7.91
CA ASN A 97 -10.46 -6.87 9.35
C ASN A 97 -9.23 -6.21 9.97
N ALA A 98 -9.45 -5.14 10.75
CA ALA A 98 -8.36 -4.36 11.33
C ALA A 98 -7.43 -5.21 12.20
N ASP A 99 -7.98 -6.09 13.02
CA ASP A 99 -7.17 -6.92 13.93
C ASP A 99 -6.35 -7.97 13.16
N ALA A 100 -6.94 -8.58 12.14
CA ALA A 100 -6.25 -9.57 11.32
C ALA A 100 -5.10 -8.95 10.53
N VAL A 101 -5.31 -7.77 9.93
CA VAL A 101 -4.25 -7.05 9.20
C VAL A 101 -3.17 -6.57 10.16
N ALA A 102 -3.55 -5.99 11.29
CA ALA A 102 -2.60 -5.55 12.32
C ALA A 102 -1.74 -6.70 12.82
N ALA A 103 -2.34 -7.88 13.04
CA ALA A 103 -1.60 -9.07 13.45
C ALA A 103 -0.63 -9.56 12.36
N ALA A 104 -1.02 -9.44 11.09
CA ALA A 104 -0.19 -9.90 9.96
C ALA A 104 1.00 -8.98 9.69
N VAL A 105 0.81 -7.66 9.75
CA VAL A 105 1.84 -6.70 9.31
C VAL A 105 2.38 -5.80 10.42
N GLY A 106 1.81 -5.85 11.61
CA GLY A 106 2.25 -5.02 12.73
C GLY A 106 1.74 -3.57 12.69
N ALA A 107 0.71 -3.28 11.89
CA ALA A 107 0.13 -1.94 11.81
C ALA A 107 -0.51 -1.53 13.14
N PHE A 108 -0.42 -0.25 13.47
CA PHE A 108 -1.16 0.33 14.58
C PHE A 108 -2.66 0.41 14.24
N THR A 109 -3.50 0.38 15.25
CA THR A 109 -4.95 0.47 15.13
C THR A 109 -5.50 1.56 16.04
N ASN A 110 -6.72 1.99 15.79
CA ASN A 110 -7.44 2.95 16.63
C ASN A 110 -8.92 2.55 16.69
N ASP A 111 -9.64 3.01 17.72
CA ASP A 111 -10.94 2.47 18.10
C ASP A 111 -12.16 3.35 17.80
N SER A 112 -12.02 4.54 17.33
CA SER A 112 -13.18 5.44 17.20
C SER A 112 -13.38 6.00 15.78
N PRO A 113 -13.88 5.19 14.84
CA PRO A 113 -14.21 3.77 14.86
C PRO A 113 -12.97 2.87 14.72
N ARG A 114 -13.11 1.58 14.93
CA ARG A 114 -11.99 0.63 14.76
C ARG A 114 -11.44 0.69 13.34
N HIS A 115 -10.19 1.06 13.20
CA HIS A 115 -9.53 1.18 11.89
C HIS A 115 -8.02 0.96 12.01
N LEU A 116 -7.37 0.82 10.85
CA LEU A 116 -5.92 0.71 10.75
C LEU A 116 -5.31 2.12 10.64
N GLN A 117 -4.18 2.31 11.27
CA GLN A 117 -3.39 3.52 11.08
C GLN A 117 -2.57 3.43 9.79
N PRO A 118 -2.13 4.58 9.24
CA PRO A 118 -1.40 4.59 7.98
C PRO A 118 -0.15 3.72 8.05
N THR A 119 -0.03 2.81 7.09
CA THR A 119 1.10 1.88 7.00
C THR A 119 1.39 1.65 5.53
N ALA A 120 2.65 1.68 5.13
CA ALA A 120 3.02 1.46 3.75
C ALA A 120 4.22 0.53 3.65
N PHE A 121 4.21 -0.31 2.63
CA PHE A 121 5.30 -1.23 2.34
C PHE A 121 5.74 -1.07 0.90
N THR A 122 7.06 -1.00 0.69
CA THR A 122 7.66 -1.12 -0.62
C THR A 122 8.28 -2.51 -0.72
N LEU A 123 7.94 -3.25 -1.78
CA LEU A 123 8.32 -4.65 -1.94
C LEU A 123 9.23 -4.84 -3.16
N THR A 124 10.16 -5.79 -3.03
CA THR A 124 10.94 -6.28 -4.16
C THR A 124 10.08 -7.13 -5.09
N PRO A 125 10.53 -7.43 -6.32
CA PRO A 125 9.84 -8.38 -7.19
C PRO A 125 9.64 -9.78 -6.59
N ASN A 126 10.38 -10.13 -5.55
CA ASN A 126 10.25 -11.42 -4.85
C ASN A 126 9.34 -11.33 -3.61
N GLY A 127 8.73 -10.18 -3.34
CA GLY A 127 7.84 -9.99 -2.20
C GLY A 127 8.51 -9.70 -0.86
N GLU A 128 9.80 -9.40 -0.88
CA GLU A 128 10.54 -8.98 0.32
C GLU A 128 10.35 -7.49 0.57
N ILE A 129 10.34 -7.08 1.83
CA ILE A 129 10.18 -5.69 2.21
C ILE A 129 11.48 -4.92 1.97
N LEU A 130 11.42 -3.87 1.15
CA LEU A 130 12.49 -2.89 0.95
C LEU A 130 12.40 -1.75 1.95
N ALA A 131 11.19 -1.32 2.27
CA ALA A 131 10.93 -0.27 3.24
C ALA A 131 9.55 -0.44 3.83
N ALA A 132 9.42 -0.12 5.11
CA ALA A 132 8.15 -0.10 5.81
C ALA A 132 7.98 1.24 6.52
N VAL A 133 6.81 1.84 6.40
CA VAL A 133 6.46 3.08 7.07
C VAL A 133 5.26 2.82 7.96
N TYR A 134 5.42 3.02 9.26
CA TYR A 134 4.36 2.85 10.25
C TYR A 134 4.07 4.20 10.90
N SER A 135 2.80 4.61 10.90
CA SER A 135 2.38 5.82 11.59
C SER A 135 1.42 5.49 12.72
N THR A 136 1.51 6.23 13.79
CA THR A 136 0.58 6.11 14.92
C THR A 136 -0.61 7.06 14.81
N SER A 137 -0.62 7.92 13.78
CA SER A 137 -1.66 8.93 13.61
C SER A 137 -1.89 9.24 12.12
N ALA A 138 -2.47 10.38 11.80
CA ALA A 138 -2.88 10.75 10.45
C ALA A 138 -1.70 11.09 9.52
N THR A 139 -0.57 11.52 10.06
CA THR A 139 0.60 11.99 9.30
C THR A 139 1.76 11.00 9.37
N GLY A 140 2.89 11.30 8.72
CA GLY A 140 4.03 10.41 8.67
C GLY A 140 3.80 9.29 7.64
N ARG A 141 3.61 9.67 6.38
CA ARG A 141 3.22 8.76 5.30
C ARG A 141 4.26 8.68 4.20
N LEU A 142 4.29 7.55 3.52
CA LEU A 142 5.02 7.43 2.26
C LEU A 142 4.37 8.34 1.21
N VAL A 143 5.17 9.11 0.49
CA VAL A 143 4.72 9.95 -0.64
C VAL A 143 5.29 9.40 -1.94
N ALA A 144 4.59 9.63 -3.06
CA ALA A 144 4.96 9.08 -4.35
C ALA A 144 6.35 9.53 -4.80
N LYS A 145 6.71 10.78 -4.58
CA LYS A 145 8.02 11.34 -4.96
C LYS A 145 9.17 10.60 -4.28
N ASP A 146 9.06 10.34 -2.99
CA ASP A 146 10.09 9.62 -2.24
C ASP A 146 10.20 8.18 -2.72
N LEU A 147 9.06 7.53 -2.97
CA LEU A 147 9.04 6.18 -3.50
C LEU A 147 9.70 6.09 -4.88
N ILE A 148 9.36 7.01 -5.79
CA ILE A 148 9.93 7.06 -7.14
C ILE A 148 11.46 7.21 -7.05
N GLY A 149 11.93 8.14 -6.24
CA GLY A 149 13.36 8.33 -6.02
C GLY A 149 14.04 7.09 -5.45
N PHE A 150 13.40 6.46 -4.47
CA PHE A 150 13.95 5.26 -3.83
C PHE A 150 14.02 4.06 -4.78
N VAL A 151 12.93 3.76 -5.49
CA VAL A 151 12.92 2.63 -6.45
C VAL A 151 13.89 2.88 -7.59
N SER A 152 13.97 4.11 -8.09
CA SER A 152 14.96 4.49 -9.12
C SER A 152 16.39 4.23 -8.62
N TYR A 153 16.68 4.61 -7.38
CA TYR A 153 17.99 4.34 -6.76
C TYR A 153 18.27 2.85 -6.63
N VAL A 154 17.31 2.08 -6.14
CA VAL A 154 17.46 0.62 -5.97
C VAL A 154 17.70 -0.04 -7.33
N LYS A 155 16.94 0.30 -8.35
CA LYS A 155 17.11 -0.24 -9.71
C LYS A 155 18.48 0.12 -10.28
N SER A 156 18.94 1.33 -10.06
CA SER A 156 20.29 1.78 -10.47
C SER A 156 21.38 0.95 -9.80
N ARG A 157 21.25 0.68 -8.49
CA ARG A 157 22.20 -0.17 -7.77
C ARG A 157 22.21 -1.60 -8.25
N LEU A 158 21.04 -2.18 -8.53
CA LEU A 158 20.93 -3.54 -9.08
C LEU A 158 21.57 -3.63 -10.48
N ALA A 159 21.33 -2.64 -11.34
CA ALA A 159 21.94 -2.60 -12.67
C ALA A 159 23.49 -2.53 -12.58
N THR A 160 24.02 -1.73 -11.65
CA THR A 160 25.47 -1.63 -11.41
C THR A 160 26.04 -2.96 -10.92
N GLN A 161 25.34 -3.66 -10.04
CA GLN A 161 25.77 -4.95 -9.51
C GLN A 161 25.71 -6.07 -10.57
N ALA A 162 24.75 -5.99 -11.51
CA ALA A 162 24.58 -6.96 -12.58
C ALA A 162 25.63 -6.79 -13.70
N ALA A 163 26.19 -5.60 -13.80
CA ALA A 163 27.29 -5.33 -14.76
C ALA A 163 28.63 -5.77 -14.18
#